data_7856aea72f94577a9bd8636765b44579
#
_entry.id   7856aea72f94577a9bd8636765b44579
#
_cell.length_a   1.000
_cell.length_b   1.000
_cell.length_c   1.000
_cell.angle_alpha   90.00
_cell.angle_beta   90.00
_cell.angle_gamma   90.00
#
_symmetry.space_group_name_H-M   'P 1'
#
loop_
_entity.id
_entity.type
_entity.pdbx_description
1 polymer ?
#
loop_
_entity_poly.entity_id
_entity_poly.type
_entity_poly.pdbx_seq_one_letter_code
_entity_poly.pdbx_strand_id
1 'polypeptide(L)'
;MAPPPELPTEAEAIAIAQLIAAGEPQPAFARLRGVLEWPRGRELPRAELPGWLALLAELVALRGANTLSEVANEAVRDPDSPDRMYKLGYELIDVGLPEIAASVLWHCLALVGDSEEVVCELVSALESALRHPDAFEVLERHPALRAKSFLPRYLYAYNAAMSGRLAVARETLPSLSPAGADTETLHATIAGIVERADRVAGVCPLDPADLRGWHYVLTGGLLAHQSPYGFDEPMRGRYAWLADSLPLVVSGIDRLVSLVRDLALPCIYAPALRDDEILAEAIALRLGIPRVPWPAVGVPAPGLVVLYDLQTLPLQFAPQLVQRRPDQVVYAHASPWTIDSPIAPDLTTLLYQSLVPAWGADERSVEDVATSVVASPGLDASELVADQPDRWSALVERAWPPSPGPRSRLWAGGPVSSNRFA
;
A
#
# COMPACT_ATOMS: atom_id res chain seq x y z
N MET A 1 12.29 13.62 -21.93
CA MET A 1 12.98 12.33 -21.78
C MET A 1 14.27 12.64 -21.02
N ALA A 2 14.40 12.17 -19.78
CA ALA A 2 15.66 12.31 -19.06
C ALA A 2 16.77 11.53 -19.80
N PRO A 3 18.04 11.98 -19.79
CA PRO A 3 19.13 11.21 -20.34
C PRO A 3 19.20 9.84 -19.62
N PRO A 4 19.61 8.77 -20.33
CA PRO A 4 19.78 7.47 -19.69
C PRO A 4 20.77 7.62 -18.51
N PRO A 5 20.56 6.89 -17.40
CA PRO A 5 21.45 6.93 -16.26
C PRO A 5 22.86 6.51 -16.71
N GLU A 6 23.87 7.27 -16.30
CA GLU A 6 25.25 6.87 -16.54
C GLU A 6 25.54 5.53 -15.87
N LEU A 7 26.17 4.61 -16.60
CA LEU A 7 26.57 3.32 -16.03
C LEU A 7 27.58 3.54 -14.88
N PRO A 8 27.52 2.72 -13.82
CA PRO A 8 28.46 2.83 -12.70
C PRO A 8 29.88 2.54 -13.17
N THR A 9 30.84 3.26 -12.59
CA THR A 9 32.23 3.21 -12.98
C THR A 9 33.04 2.30 -12.07
N GLU A 10 34.22 1.86 -12.53
CA GLU A 10 35.21 1.17 -11.69
C GLU A 10 35.58 2.00 -10.43
N ALA A 11 35.63 3.32 -10.56
CA ALA A 11 35.86 4.22 -9.42
C ALA A 11 34.75 4.11 -8.35
N GLU A 12 33.50 3.88 -8.74
CA GLU A 12 32.39 3.64 -7.80
C GLU A 12 32.59 2.32 -7.04
N ALA A 13 32.95 1.25 -7.73
CA ALA A 13 33.22 -0.04 -7.10
C ALA A 13 34.40 0.05 -6.10
N ILE A 14 35.49 0.74 -6.45
CA ILE A 14 36.60 1.00 -5.56
C ILE A 14 36.19 1.79 -4.32
N ALA A 15 35.35 2.85 -4.50
CA ALA A 15 34.88 3.65 -3.38
C ALA A 15 34.01 2.83 -2.41
N ILE A 16 33.12 1.97 -2.93
CA ILE A 16 32.30 1.07 -2.09
C ILE A 16 33.18 0.06 -1.35
N ALA A 17 34.16 -0.57 -2.02
CA ALA A 17 35.07 -1.50 -1.40
C ALA A 17 35.92 -0.84 -0.27
N GLN A 18 36.33 0.41 -0.45
CA GLN A 18 37.05 1.15 0.60
C GLN A 18 36.17 1.41 1.83
N LEU A 19 34.87 1.75 1.64
CA LEU A 19 33.91 1.92 2.73
C LEU A 19 33.66 0.61 3.47
N ILE A 20 33.56 -0.51 2.77
CA ILE A 20 33.42 -1.85 3.37
C ILE A 20 34.64 -2.16 4.20
N ALA A 21 35.87 -1.97 3.65
CA ALA A 21 37.12 -2.20 4.35
C ALA A 21 37.32 -1.29 5.57
N ALA A 22 36.78 -0.07 5.55
CA ALA A 22 36.76 0.85 6.68
C ALA A 22 35.72 0.50 7.76
N GLY A 23 34.84 -0.49 7.53
CA GLY A 23 33.78 -0.86 8.45
C GLY A 23 32.62 0.16 8.46
N GLU A 24 32.39 0.84 7.35
CA GLU A 24 31.34 1.84 7.17
C GLU A 24 30.16 1.29 6.32
N PRO A 25 29.33 0.37 6.87
CA PRO A 25 28.33 -0.35 6.08
C PRO A 25 27.18 0.55 5.57
N GLN A 26 26.82 1.62 6.28
CA GLN A 26 25.70 2.47 5.87
C GLN A 26 25.99 3.27 4.60
N PRO A 27 27.10 4.05 4.50
CA PRO A 27 27.44 4.77 3.28
C PRO A 27 27.80 3.82 2.13
N ALA A 28 28.42 2.65 2.41
CA ALA A 28 28.66 1.63 1.40
C ALA A 28 27.35 1.11 0.80
N PHE A 29 26.35 0.80 1.64
CA PHE A 29 25.04 0.31 1.19
C PHE A 29 24.28 1.35 0.39
N ALA A 30 24.27 2.60 0.83
CA ALA A 30 23.61 3.69 0.09
C ALA A 30 24.15 3.84 -1.34
N ARG A 31 25.46 3.74 -1.52
CA ARG A 31 26.10 3.77 -2.85
C ARG A 31 25.77 2.54 -3.67
N LEU A 32 25.87 1.34 -3.07
CA LEU A 32 25.62 0.08 -3.76
C LEU A 32 24.15 -0.04 -4.20
N ARG A 33 23.23 0.43 -3.39
CA ARG A 33 21.81 0.57 -3.77
C ARG A 33 21.65 1.39 -5.05
N GLY A 34 22.28 2.56 -5.12
CA GLY A 34 22.25 3.41 -6.31
C GLY A 34 22.76 2.75 -7.59
N VAL A 35 23.50 1.64 -7.49
CA VAL A 35 23.98 0.84 -8.62
C VAL A 35 23.04 -0.34 -8.93
N LEU A 36 22.66 -1.11 -7.91
CA LEU A 36 21.97 -2.40 -8.07
C LEU A 36 20.45 -2.27 -8.11
N GLU A 37 19.87 -1.18 -7.59
CA GLU A 37 18.42 -1.01 -7.60
C GLU A 37 17.85 -0.80 -9.00
N TRP A 38 16.65 -1.29 -9.19
CA TRP A 38 15.83 -1.03 -10.38
C TRP A 38 15.50 0.46 -10.51
N PRO A 39 15.56 1.07 -11.71
CA PRO A 39 15.81 0.43 -13.01
C PRO A 39 17.28 0.37 -13.41
N ARG A 40 18.20 0.97 -12.64
CA ARG A 40 19.63 1.07 -13.02
C ARG A 40 20.31 -0.29 -13.03
N GLY A 41 20.03 -1.12 -12.04
CA GLY A 41 20.67 -2.45 -11.92
C GLY A 41 20.35 -3.39 -13.09
N ARG A 42 19.17 -3.24 -13.75
CA ARG A 42 18.85 -4.02 -14.96
C ARG A 42 19.68 -3.65 -16.18
N GLU A 43 20.22 -2.44 -16.22
CA GLU A 43 21.02 -1.93 -17.34
C GLU A 43 22.51 -2.31 -17.21
N LEU A 44 22.91 -2.91 -16.09
CA LEU A 44 24.29 -3.36 -15.86
C LEU A 44 24.69 -4.38 -16.93
N PRO A 45 25.90 -4.25 -17.50
CA PRO A 45 26.45 -5.28 -18.35
C PRO A 45 26.58 -6.60 -17.56
N ARG A 46 26.12 -7.69 -18.16
CA ARG A 46 26.15 -9.01 -17.50
C ARG A 46 27.53 -9.40 -16.99
N ALA A 47 28.57 -9.04 -17.73
CA ALA A 47 29.95 -9.32 -17.34
C ALA A 47 30.40 -8.58 -16.06
N GLU A 48 29.75 -7.47 -15.72
CA GLU A 48 30.09 -6.66 -14.55
C GLU A 48 29.27 -7.06 -13.32
N LEU A 49 28.08 -7.65 -13.53
CA LEU A 49 27.15 -8.02 -12.45
C LEU A 49 27.83 -8.84 -11.32
N PRO A 50 28.67 -9.86 -11.59
CA PRO A 50 29.31 -10.63 -10.53
C PRO A 50 30.16 -9.77 -9.59
N GLY A 51 30.85 -8.74 -10.11
CA GLY A 51 31.65 -7.82 -9.29
C GLY A 51 30.79 -7.02 -8.32
N TRP A 52 29.62 -6.55 -8.76
CA TRP A 52 28.69 -5.82 -7.92
C TRP A 52 28.00 -6.73 -6.88
N LEU A 53 27.68 -7.97 -7.26
CA LEU A 53 27.13 -8.97 -6.33
C LEU A 53 28.18 -9.40 -5.28
N ALA A 54 29.48 -9.42 -5.61
CA ALA A 54 30.51 -9.68 -4.63
C ALA A 54 30.58 -8.57 -3.56
N LEU A 55 30.50 -7.30 -3.95
CA LEU A 55 30.40 -6.19 -3.00
C LEU A 55 29.14 -6.29 -2.13
N LEU A 56 28.03 -6.70 -2.69
CA LEU A 56 26.81 -6.96 -1.92
C LEU A 56 27.04 -8.07 -0.89
N ALA A 57 27.63 -9.19 -1.29
CA ALA A 57 27.90 -10.32 -0.40
C ALA A 57 28.81 -9.94 0.79
N GLU A 58 29.88 -9.17 0.53
CA GLU A 58 30.77 -8.65 1.58
C GLU A 58 30.01 -7.70 2.53
N LEU A 59 29.22 -6.79 1.97
CA LEU A 59 28.51 -5.80 2.74
C LEU A 59 27.45 -6.42 3.65
N VAL A 60 26.65 -7.37 3.14
CA VAL A 60 25.63 -8.04 3.95
C VAL A 60 26.24 -8.96 5.01
N ALA A 61 27.41 -9.56 4.74
CA ALA A 61 28.19 -10.28 5.74
C ALA A 61 28.63 -9.36 6.88
N LEU A 62 29.14 -8.18 6.56
CA LEU A 62 29.55 -7.17 7.54
C LEU A 62 28.39 -6.75 8.46
N ARG A 63 27.15 -6.82 7.95
CA ARG A 63 25.90 -6.55 8.72
C ARG A 63 25.34 -7.79 9.44
N GLY A 64 25.99 -8.93 9.36
CA GLY A 64 25.58 -10.18 10.00
C GLY A 64 24.51 -10.99 9.25
N ALA A 65 24.15 -10.60 8.01
CA ALA A 65 23.22 -11.33 7.17
C ALA A 65 23.94 -12.47 6.42
N ASN A 66 24.40 -13.47 7.17
CA ASN A 66 25.28 -14.52 6.65
C ASN A 66 24.61 -15.39 5.58
N THR A 67 23.33 -15.74 5.74
CA THR A 67 22.59 -16.55 4.75
C THR A 67 22.54 -15.82 3.41
N LEU A 68 22.18 -14.55 3.39
CA LEU A 68 22.15 -13.76 2.15
C LEU A 68 23.54 -13.64 1.53
N SER A 69 24.59 -13.45 2.36
CA SER A 69 25.98 -13.42 1.88
C SER A 69 26.39 -14.73 1.20
N GLU A 70 26.03 -15.88 1.78
CA GLU A 70 26.31 -17.19 1.20
C GLU A 70 25.62 -17.36 -0.16
N VAL A 71 24.34 -17.03 -0.24
CA VAL A 71 23.55 -17.11 -1.48
C VAL A 71 24.10 -16.16 -2.56
N ALA A 72 24.47 -14.93 -2.18
CA ALA A 72 25.10 -13.99 -3.11
C ALA A 72 26.45 -14.51 -3.62
N ASN A 73 27.27 -15.09 -2.74
CA ASN A 73 28.57 -15.71 -3.15
C ASN A 73 28.36 -16.93 -4.06
N GLU A 74 27.29 -17.71 -3.91
CA GLU A 74 26.94 -18.78 -4.85
C GLU A 74 26.64 -18.24 -6.24
N ALA A 75 25.86 -17.15 -6.33
CA ALA A 75 25.56 -16.48 -7.60
C ALA A 75 26.82 -15.84 -8.24
N VAL A 76 27.73 -15.27 -7.43
CA VAL A 76 29.01 -14.73 -7.92
C VAL A 76 29.88 -15.81 -8.55
N ARG A 77 29.94 -17.02 -7.94
CA ARG A 77 30.76 -18.14 -8.46
C ARG A 77 30.24 -18.71 -9.78
N ASP A 78 28.92 -18.62 -10.00
CA ASP A 78 28.30 -19.17 -11.19
C ASP A 78 27.12 -18.28 -11.61
N PRO A 79 27.45 -17.11 -12.22
CA PRO A 79 26.46 -16.10 -12.60
C PRO A 79 25.60 -16.53 -13.79
N ASP A 80 25.95 -17.61 -14.45
CA ASP A 80 25.23 -18.19 -15.56
C ASP A 80 24.24 -19.28 -15.12
N SER A 81 24.18 -19.60 -13.84
CA SER A 81 23.21 -20.52 -13.25
C SER A 81 21.87 -19.80 -12.96
N PRO A 82 20.79 -20.10 -13.68
CA PRO A 82 19.48 -19.54 -13.38
C PRO A 82 19.01 -19.83 -11.94
N ASP A 83 19.26 -21.05 -11.45
CA ASP A 83 18.83 -21.47 -10.11
C ASP A 83 19.48 -20.62 -9.02
N ARG A 84 20.76 -20.28 -9.16
CA ARG A 84 21.47 -19.45 -8.18
C ARG A 84 21.02 -18.00 -8.24
N MET A 85 20.83 -17.48 -9.45
CA MET A 85 20.31 -16.12 -9.65
C MET A 85 18.88 -15.98 -9.14
N TYR A 86 18.03 -16.98 -9.41
CA TYR A 86 16.67 -17.03 -8.89
C TYR A 86 16.66 -17.05 -7.36
N LYS A 87 17.43 -17.96 -6.75
CA LYS A 87 17.54 -18.06 -5.30
C LYS A 87 18.00 -16.75 -4.66
N LEU A 88 18.98 -16.06 -5.26
CA LEU A 88 19.42 -14.75 -4.78
C LEU A 88 18.29 -13.70 -4.86
N GLY A 89 17.55 -13.67 -5.98
CA GLY A 89 16.41 -12.77 -6.14
C GLY A 89 15.33 -13.00 -5.07
N TYR A 90 15.01 -14.27 -4.81
CA TYR A 90 14.04 -14.67 -3.79
C TYR A 90 14.47 -14.21 -2.38
N GLU A 91 15.71 -14.53 -1.97
CA GLU A 91 16.25 -14.12 -0.66
C GLU A 91 16.29 -12.60 -0.50
N LEU A 92 16.56 -11.85 -1.58
CA LEU A 92 16.56 -10.39 -1.55
C LEU A 92 15.17 -9.81 -1.31
N ILE A 93 14.09 -10.42 -1.86
CA ILE A 93 12.71 -10.04 -1.57
C ILE A 93 12.42 -10.28 -0.08
N ASP A 94 12.79 -11.45 0.43
CA ASP A 94 12.49 -11.88 1.80
C ASP A 94 13.14 -10.97 2.86
N VAL A 95 14.33 -10.45 2.57
CA VAL A 95 15.02 -9.49 3.46
C VAL A 95 14.64 -8.02 3.22
N GLY A 96 13.66 -7.74 2.36
CA GLY A 96 13.15 -6.39 2.10
C GLY A 96 14.03 -5.54 1.17
N LEU A 97 14.73 -6.16 0.21
CA LEU A 97 15.51 -5.50 -0.85
C LEU A 97 14.91 -5.72 -2.25
N PRO A 98 13.63 -5.42 -2.46
CA PRO A 98 12.90 -5.81 -3.67
C PRO A 98 13.42 -5.13 -4.95
N GLU A 99 13.95 -3.91 -4.88
CA GLU A 99 14.50 -3.24 -6.07
C GLU A 99 15.80 -3.87 -6.55
N ILE A 100 16.65 -4.37 -5.63
CA ILE A 100 17.85 -5.15 -5.99
C ILE A 100 17.43 -6.52 -6.51
N ALA A 101 16.45 -7.16 -5.85
CA ALA A 101 15.87 -8.43 -6.30
C ALA A 101 15.36 -8.35 -7.74
N ALA A 102 14.60 -7.30 -8.07
CA ALA A 102 14.09 -7.09 -9.42
C ALA A 102 15.21 -7.03 -10.47
N SER A 103 16.32 -6.35 -10.17
CA SER A 103 17.47 -6.29 -11.07
C SER A 103 18.14 -7.66 -11.25
N VAL A 104 18.33 -8.41 -10.16
CA VAL A 104 18.89 -9.79 -10.20
C VAL A 104 17.98 -10.74 -10.99
N LEU A 105 16.68 -10.71 -10.74
CA LEU A 105 15.71 -11.55 -11.45
C LEU A 105 15.56 -11.17 -12.93
N TRP A 106 15.74 -9.89 -13.29
CA TRP A 106 15.82 -9.47 -14.68
C TRP A 106 17.02 -10.13 -15.41
N HIS A 107 18.18 -10.18 -14.78
CA HIS A 107 19.34 -10.87 -15.33
C HIS A 107 19.12 -12.38 -15.36
N CYS A 108 18.45 -12.97 -14.36
CA CYS A 108 18.02 -14.37 -14.38
C CYS A 108 17.09 -14.66 -15.56
N LEU A 109 16.09 -13.78 -15.80
CA LEU A 109 15.16 -13.92 -16.91
C LEU A 109 15.85 -13.92 -18.28
N ALA A 110 16.93 -13.15 -18.44
CA ALA A 110 17.74 -13.15 -19.64
C ALA A 110 18.44 -14.51 -19.91
N LEU A 111 18.60 -15.36 -18.89
CA LEU A 111 19.16 -16.70 -19.01
C LEU A 111 18.16 -17.75 -19.48
N VAL A 112 16.92 -17.63 -19.01
CA VAL A 112 15.87 -18.67 -19.19
C VAL A 112 14.79 -18.31 -20.21
N GLY A 113 14.70 -17.04 -20.61
CA GLY A 113 13.65 -16.58 -21.53
C GLY A 113 12.25 -16.59 -20.88
N ASP A 114 11.26 -17.14 -21.57
CA ASP A 114 9.86 -17.18 -21.12
C ASP A 114 9.62 -18.21 -19.98
N SER A 115 10.26 -18.02 -18.82
CA SER A 115 9.97 -18.78 -17.60
C SER A 115 8.86 -18.10 -16.80
N GLU A 116 7.75 -18.80 -16.59
CA GLU A 116 6.63 -18.31 -15.77
C GLU A 116 7.06 -18.03 -14.34
N GLU A 117 7.86 -18.90 -13.76
CA GLU A 117 8.37 -18.80 -12.39
C GLU A 117 9.19 -17.52 -12.22
N VAL A 118 10.18 -17.30 -13.09
CA VAL A 118 11.08 -16.13 -13.00
C VAL A 118 10.33 -14.83 -13.30
N VAL A 119 9.41 -14.84 -14.29
CA VAL A 119 8.59 -13.66 -14.60
C VAL A 119 7.69 -13.28 -13.42
N CYS A 120 7.01 -14.25 -12.80
CA CYS A 120 6.13 -13.98 -11.66
C CYS A 120 6.92 -13.48 -10.45
N GLU A 121 8.11 -14.03 -10.19
CA GLU A 121 8.96 -13.58 -9.09
C GLU A 121 9.52 -12.18 -9.33
N LEU A 122 9.94 -11.87 -10.56
CA LEU A 122 10.35 -10.51 -10.94
C LEU A 122 9.20 -9.51 -10.75
N VAL A 123 7.98 -9.89 -11.14
CA VAL A 123 6.78 -9.06 -10.93
C VAL A 123 6.51 -8.87 -9.44
N SER A 124 6.62 -9.92 -8.62
CA SER A 124 6.50 -9.84 -7.16
C SER A 124 7.51 -8.87 -6.55
N ALA A 125 8.77 -8.91 -6.99
CA ALA A 125 9.80 -7.97 -6.58
C ALA A 125 9.43 -6.52 -6.94
N LEU A 126 8.96 -6.28 -8.16
CA LEU A 126 8.54 -4.96 -8.62
C LEU A 126 7.28 -4.46 -7.89
N GLU A 127 6.31 -5.33 -7.59
CA GLU A 127 5.14 -4.99 -6.77
C GLU A 127 5.55 -4.59 -5.35
N SER A 128 6.45 -5.36 -4.72
CA SER A 128 6.99 -5.06 -3.39
C SER A 128 7.76 -3.73 -3.35
N ALA A 129 8.37 -3.35 -4.48
CA ALA A 129 8.99 -2.05 -4.70
C ALA A 129 8.00 -0.95 -5.10
N LEU A 130 6.70 -1.25 -5.21
CA LEU A 130 5.62 -0.39 -5.71
C LEU A 130 5.83 0.12 -7.14
N ARG A 131 6.54 -0.65 -7.94
CA ARG A 131 6.85 -0.35 -9.34
C ARG A 131 5.88 -1.02 -10.30
N HIS A 132 4.59 -0.87 -10.04
CA HIS A 132 3.52 -1.48 -10.85
C HIS A 132 3.60 -1.17 -12.35
N PRO A 133 3.99 0.04 -12.80
CA PRO A 133 4.20 0.30 -14.23
C PRO A 133 5.27 -0.60 -14.84
N ASP A 134 6.40 -0.82 -14.13
CA ASP A 134 7.47 -1.70 -14.61
C ASP A 134 7.03 -3.17 -14.61
N ALA A 135 6.33 -3.61 -13.57
CA ALA A 135 5.73 -4.94 -13.48
C ALA A 135 4.77 -5.22 -14.65
N PHE A 136 3.93 -4.23 -14.98
CA PHE A 136 3.06 -4.29 -16.14
C PHE A 136 3.85 -4.44 -17.45
N GLU A 137 4.90 -3.65 -17.65
CA GLU A 137 5.75 -3.71 -18.86
C GLU A 137 6.46 -5.06 -19.00
N VAL A 138 6.93 -5.66 -17.89
CA VAL A 138 7.49 -7.01 -17.91
C VAL A 138 6.46 -8.00 -18.44
N LEU A 139 5.26 -8.02 -17.87
CA LEU A 139 4.19 -8.93 -18.30
C LEU A 139 3.71 -8.65 -19.73
N GLU A 140 3.72 -7.41 -20.19
CA GLU A 140 3.37 -7.03 -21.55
C GLU A 140 4.28 -7.68 -22.58
N ARG A 141 5.57 -7.86 -22.26
CA ARG A 141 6.58 -8.50 -23.13
C ARG A 141 6.48 -10.03 -23.17
N HIS A 142 5.66 -10.65 -22.27
CA HIS A 142 5.48 -12.10 -22.17
C HIS A 142 4.04 -12.55 -22.48
N PRO A 143 3.48 -12.26 -23.71
CA PRO A 143 2.09 -12.57 -24.04
C PRO A 143 1.79 -14.07 -24.06
N ALA A 144 2.77 -14.91 -24.36
CA ALA A 144 2.61 -16.36 -24.39
C ALA A 144 2.30 -16.91 -22.98
N LEU A 145 2.97 -16.41 -21.94
CA LEU A 145 2.71 -16.80 -20.55
C LEU A 145 1.32 -16.36 -20.11
N ARG A 146 0.92 -15.11 -20.42
CA ARG A 146 -0.43 -14.61 -20.12
C ARG A 146 -1.53 -15.41 -20.82
N ALA A 147 -1.29 -15.87 -22.03
CA ALA A 147 -2.25 -16.73 -22.77
C ALA A 147 -2.39 -18.11 -22.13
N LYS A 148 -1.30 -18.67 -21.60
CA LYS A 148 -1.22 -20.04 -21.10
C LYS A 148 -1.74 -20.18 -19.66
N SER A 149 -1.39 -19.26 -18.75
CA SER A 149 -1.55 -19.43 -17.32
C SER A 149 -2.42 -18.33 -16.69
N PHE A 150 -3.13 -18.69 -15.60
CA PHE A 150 -3.99 -17.78 -14.86
C PHE A 150 -3.17 -16.70 -14.15
N LEU A 151 -2.10 -17.06 -13.44
CA LEU A 151 -1.35 -16.14 -12.58
C LEU A 151 -0.70 -14.99 -13.36
N PRO A 152 0.08 -15.20 -14.44
CA PRO A 152 0.60 -14.10 -15.24
C PRO A 152 -0.48 -13.20 -15.83
N ARG A 153 -1.65 -13.75 -16.18
CA ARG A 153 -2.79 -13.01 -16.70
C ARG A 153 -3.44 -12.15 -15.61
N TYR A 154 -3.61 -12.69 -14.40
CA TYR A 154 -4.07 -11.95 -13.24
C TYR A 154 -3.12 -10.81 -12.91
N LEU A 155 -1.81 -11.08 -12.76
CA LEU A 155 -0.79 -10.08 -12.46
C LEU A 155 -0.76 -8.97 -13.51
N TYR A 156 -0.99 -9.29 -14.78
CA TYR A 156 -1.10 -8.30 -15.85
C TYR A 156 -2.29 -7.36 -15.64
N ALA A 157 -3.47 -7.90 -15.35
CA ALA A 157 -4.66 -7.10 -15.07
C ALA A 157 -4.50 -6.27 -13.78
N TYR A 158 -3.91 -6.86 -12.74
CA TYR A 158 -3.66 -6.21 -11.46
C TYR A 158 -2.69 -5.03 -11.61
N ASN A 159 -1.51 -5.26 -12.21
CA ASN A 159 -0.52 -4.19 -12.41
C ASN A 159 -0.99 -3.14 -13.41
N ALA A 160 -1.84 -3.49 -14.38
CA ALA A 160 -2.53 -2.51 -15.22
C ALA A 160 -3.42 -1.59 -14.38
N ALA A 161 -4.26 -2.14 -13.49
CA ALA A 161 -5.12 -1.36 -12.60
C ALA A 161 -4.30 -0.47 -11.65
N MET A 162 -3.27 -1.03 -11.02
CA MET A 162 -2.36 -0.32 -10.11
C MET A 162 -1.51 0.75 -10.81
N SER A 163 -1.43 0.71 -12.14
CA SER A 163 -0.77 1.71 -12.99
C SER A 163 -1.75 2.71 -13.63
N GLY A 164 -3.03 2.68 -13.26
CA GLY A 164 -4.06 3.54 -13.83
C GLY A 164 -4.57 3.11 -15.21
N ARG A 165 -4.18 1.93 -15.70
CA ARG A 165 -4.56 1.39 -17.01
C ARG A 165 -5.83 0.54 -16.92
N LEU A 166 -6.92 1.12 -16.42
CA LEU A 166 -8.20 0.43 -16.18
C LEU A 166 -8.80 -0.23 -17.43
N ALA A 167 -8.58 0.33 -18.60
CA ALA A 167 -9.05 -0.27 -19.86
C ALA A 167 -8.46 -1.68 -20.05
N VAL A 168 -7.16 -1.84 -19.80
CA VAL A 168 -6.47 -3.13 -19.91
C VAL A 168 -7.00 -4.14 -18.89
N ALA A 169 -7.19 -3.70 -17.64
CA ALA A 169 -7.76 -4.55 -16.59
C ALA A 169 -9.19 -5.03 -16.98
N ARG A 170 -10.02 -4.12 -17.50
CA ARG A 170 -11.38 -4.43 -17.98
C ARG A 170 -11.37 -5.41 -19.16
N GLU A 171 -10.48 -5.21 -20.13
CA GLU A 171 -10.35 -6.10 -21.29
C GLU A 171 -9.84 -7.49 -20.91
N THR A 172 -8.98 -7.58 -19.90
CA THR A 172 -8.40 -8.84 -19.44
C THR A 172 -9.37 -9.66 -18.58
N LEU A 173 -10.22 -9.00 -17.78
CA LEU A 173 -11.12 -9.62 -16.79
C LEU A 173 -11.95 -10.81 -17.36
N PRO A 174 -12.60 -10.73 -18.54
CA PRO A 174 -13.38 -11.85 -19.08
C PRO A 174 -12.56 -13.11 -19.36
N SER A 175 -11.24 -12.99 -19.50
CA SER A 175 -10.34 -14.10 -19.75
C SER A 175 -9.79 -14.75 -18.46
N LEU A 176 -10.03 -14.14 -17.30
CA LEU A 176 -9.66 -14.69 -16.00
C LEU A 176 -10.70 -15.75 -15.60
N SER A 177 -10.38 -17.01 -15.87
CA SER A 177 -11.23 -18.15 -15.52
C SER A 177 -10.69 -18.80 -14.24
N PRO A 178 -11.26 -18.53 -13.05
CA PRO A 178 -10.80 -19.14 -11.82
C PRO A 178 -11.07 -20.63 -11.79
N ALA A 179 -10.16 -21.38 -11.15
CA ALA A 179 -10.25 -22.85 -11.03
C ALA A 179 -10.36 -23.32 -9.56
N GLY A 180 -10.47 -22.39 -8.60
CA GLY A 180 -10.58 -22.70 -7.17
C GLY A 180 -10.60 -21.42 -6.32
N ALA A 181 -10.79 -21.58 -5.01
CA ALA A 181 -11.03 -20.49 -4.07
C ALA A 181 -9.97 -19.37 -4.12
N ASP A 182 -8.70 -19.71 -4.24
CA ASP A 182 -7.62 -18.72 -4.31
C ASP A 182 -7.72 -17.88 -5.59
N THR A 183 -7.94 -18.52 -6.73
CA THR A 183 -8.10 -17.84 -8.02
C THR A 183 -9.43 -17.10 -8.11
N GLU A 184 -10.49 -17.53 -7.42
CA GLU A 184 -11.74 -16.80 -7.26
C GLU A 184 -11.53 -15.48 -6.50
N THR A 185 -10.73 -15.49 -5.43
CA THR A 185 -10.38 -14.30 -4.69
C THR A 185 -9.60 -13.29 -5.54
N LEU A 186 -8.63 -13.78 -6.31
CA LEU A 186 -7.87 -12.94 -7.25
C LEU A 186 -8.75 -12.34 -8.35
N HIS A 187 -9.62 -13.16 -8.94
CA HIS A 187 -10.61 -12.70 -9.94
C HIS A 187 -11.54 -11.63 -9.34
N ALA A 188 -12.08 -11.87 -8.13
CA ALA A 188 -12.97 -10.93 -7.45
C ALA A 188 -12.28 -9.59 -7.16
N THR A 189 -10.97 -9.58 -6.91
CA THR A 189 -10.19 -8.35 -6.74
C THR A 189 -10.25 -7.49 -7.99
N ILE A 190 -9.95 -8.04 -9.17
CA ILE A 190 -9.99 -7.30 -10.44
C ILE A 190 -11.43 -6.88 -10.78
N ALA A 191 -12.39 -7.80 -10.64
CA ALA A 191 -13.80 -7.53 -10.89
C ALA A 191 -14.31 -6.35 -10.03
N GLY A 192 -13.95 -6.34 -8.75
CA GLY A 192 -14.32 -5.26 -7.83
C GLY A 192 -13.68 -3.91 -8.19
N ILE A 193 -12.42 -3.90 -8.62
CA ILE A 193 -11.74 -2.67 -9.09
C ILE A 193 -12.48 -2.12 -10.33
N VAL A 194 -12.76 -2.97 -11.32
CA VAL A 194 -13.45 -2.57 -12.56
C VAL A 194 -14.86 -2.08 -12.26
N GLU A 195 -15.63 -2.80 -11.44
CA GLU A 195 -16.98 -2.40 -11.05
C GLU A 195 -17.01 -1.04 -10.35
N ARG A 196 -16.11 -0.81 -9.39
CA ARG A 196 -16.02 0.47 -8.68
C ARG A 196 -15.60 1.62 -9.60
N ALA A 197 -14.68 1.37 -10.53
CA ALA A 197 -14.29 2.36 -11.54
C ALA A 197 -15.48 2.74 -12.44
N ASP A 198 -16.29 1.77 -12.87
CA ASP A 198 -17.48 2.02 -13.67
C ASP A 198 -18.56 2.78 -12.87
N ARG A 199 -18.70 2.48 -11.58
CA ARG A 199 -19.66 3.16 -10.67
C ARG A 199 -19.37 4.64 -10.53
N VAL A 200 -18.08 5.05 -10.49
CA VAL A 200 -17.68 6.45 -10.34
C VAL A 200 -17.32 7.14 -11.67
N ALA A 201 -17.57 6.48 -12.79
CA ALA A 201 -17.38 7.06 -14.11
C ALA A 201 -18.18 8.36 -14.25
N GLY A 202 -17.53 9.42 -14.73
CA GLY A 202 -18.12 10.75 -14.87
C GLY A 202 -18.19 11.58 -13.58
N VAL A 203 -17.84 10.99 -12.42
CA VAL A 203 -17.75 11.70 -11.14
C VAL A 203 -16.29 11.88 -10.72
N CYS A 204 -15.51 10.79 -10.80
CA CYS A 204 -14.06 10.80 -10.52
C CYS A 204 -13.30 10.81 -11.84
N PRO A 205 -12.31 11.72 -12.02
CA PRO A 205 -11.50 11.75 -13.24
C PRO A 205 -10.56 10.55 -13.37
N LEU A 206 -10.19 9.91 -12.25
CA LEU A 206 -9.24 8.81 -12.17
C LEU A 206 -7.93 9.10 -12.92
N ASP A 207 -7.49 10.36 -12.85
CA ASP A 207 -6.19 10.78 -13.32
C ASP A 207 -5.10 10.55 -12.26
N PRO A 208 -3.80 10.75 -12.56
CA PRO A 208 -2.72 10.54 -11.60
C PRO A 208 -2.72 11.48 -10.38
N ALA A 209 -3.63 12.45 -10.30
CA ALA A 209 -3.81 13.35 -9.16
C ALA A 209 -5.07 13.05 -8.34
N ASP A 210 -5.97 12.17 -8.82
CA ASP A 210 -7.23 11.85 -8.14
C ASP A 210 -7.05 10.80 -7.03
N LEU A 211 -6.43 11.20 -5.93
CA LEU A 211 -6.22 10.30 -4.79
C LEU A 211 -7.53 9.68 -4.27
N ARG A 212 -8.58 10.50 -4.14
CA ARG A 212 -9.86 10.06 -3.56
C ARG A 212 -10.58 9.06 -4.45
N GLY A 213 -10.65 9.32 -5.75
CA GLY A 213 -11.24 8.40 -6.72
C GLY A 213 -10.50 7.07 -6.76
N TRP A 214 -9.18 7.10 -6.84
CA TRP A 214 -8.36 5.89 -6.83
C TRP A 214 -8.43 5.13 -5.51
N HIS A 215 -8.47 5.83 -4.37
CA HIS A 215 -8.66 5.18 -3.08
C HIS A 215 -9.96 4.35 -3.09
N TYR A 216 -11.07 4.94 -3.54
CA TYR A 216 -12.34 4.21 -3.65
C TYR A 216 -12.25 3.05 -4.65
N VAL A 217 -11.71 3.27 -5.83
CA VAL A 217 -11.62 2.24 -6.88
C VAL A 217 -10.82 1.03 -6.41
N LEU A 218 -9.69 1.25 -5.77
CA LEU A 218 -8.83 0.16 -5.31
C LEU A 218 -9.38 -0.54 -4.06
N THR A 219 -9.94 0.20 -3.10
CA THR A 219 -10.28 -0.33 -1.78
C THR A 219 -11.76 -0.53 -1.54
N GLY A 220 -12.62 0.23 -2.22
CA GLY A 220 -14.06 0.32 -1.93
C GLY A 220 -14.39 1.18 -0.71
N GLY A 221 -13.39 1.75 -0.05
CA GLY A 221 -13.55 2.70 1.06
C GLY A 221 -13.55 4.15 0.59
N LEU A 222 -14.15 5.03 1.37
CA LEU A 222 -14.12 6.48 1.13
C LEU A 222 -12.95 7.14 1.86
N LEU A 223 -12.30 8.11 1.22
CA LEU A 223 -11.31 9.00 1.82
C LEU A 223 -11.96 10.36 2.09
N ALA A 224 -12.18 10.68 3.37
CA ALA A 224 -12.93 11.86 3.76
C ALA A 224 -12.16 13.17 3.59
N HIS A 225 -10.89 13.21 3.99
CA HIS A 225 -10.05 14.41 4.00
C HIS A 225 -8.77 14.20 3.21
N GLN A 226 -8.32 15.23 2.52
CA GLN A 226 -7.04 15.28 1.83
C GLN A 226 -6.21 16.42 2.42
N SER A 227 -4.94 16.14 2.69
CA SER A 227 -4.00 17.17 3.14
C SER A 227 -4.02 18.36 2.19
N PRO A 228 -4.15 19.60 2.69
CA PRO A 228 -4.05 20.80 1.87
C PRO A 228 -2.61 21.08 1.39
N TYR A 229 -1.64 20.32 1.89
CA TYR A 229 -0.21 20.51 1.62
C TYR A 229 0.31 19.45 0.63
N GLY A 230 1.39 19.78 -0.09
CA GLY A 230 2.11 18.82 -0.93
C GLY A 230 1.40 18.45 -2.25
N PHE A 231 0.49 19.29 -2.76
CA PHE A 231 -0.11 19.06 -4.07
C PHE A 231 0.86 19.35 -5.23
N ASP A 232 1.77 20.28 -5.06
CA ASP A 232 2.84 20.60 -6.01
C ASP A 232 4.00 19.61 -5.91
N GLU A 233 4.12 18.94 -4.75
CA GLU A 233 5.02 17.83 -4.52
C GLU A 233 4.25 16.51 -4.54
N PRO A 234 4.93 15.36 -4.73
CA PRO A 234 4.22 14.09 -4.95
C PRO A 234 3.59 13.48 -3.68
N MET A 235 3.01 14.27 -2.81
CA MET A 235 2.18 13.81 -1.67
C MET A 235 0.71 13.67 -2.07
N ARG A 236 0.22 14.54 -2.94
CA ARG A 236 -1.09 14.43 -3.58
C ARG A 236 -2.26 14.24 -2.61
N GLY A 237 -2.29 14.99 -1.49
CA GLY A 237 -3.35 14.90 -0.49
C GLY A 237 -3.11 13.91 0.64
N ARG A 238 -1.93 13.27 0.69
CA ARG A 238 -1.45 12.45 1.82
C ARG A 238 -0.66 13.30 2.81
N TYR A 239 -0.52 12.80 4.03
CA TYR A 239 0.40 13.37 5.02
C TYR A 239 1.67 12.53 5.09
N ALA A 240 2.85 13.15 4.97
CA ALA A 240 4.12 12.49 5.29
C ALA A 240 4.29 12.36 6.80
N TRP A 241 4.12 13.49 7.51
CA TRP A 241 4.10 13.55 8.95
C TRP A 241 2.92 14.42 9.40
N LEU A 242 2.20 13.95 10.40
CA LEU A 242 1.05 14.65 10.96
C LEU A 242 1.14 14.66 12.49
N ALA A 243 1.25 15.85 13.08
CA ALA A 243 0.76 16.07 14.42
C ALA A 243 -0.74 16.34 14.28
N ASP A 244 -1.55 15.35 14.61
CA ASP A 244 -3.00 15.45 14.45
C ASP A 244 -3.58 16.52 15.38
N SER A 245 -4.78 16.98 15.08
CA SER A 245 -5.44 18.06 15.82
C SER A 245 -6.90 17.74 16.12
N LEU A 246 -7.41 18.26 17.23
CA LEU A 246 -8.82 18.09 17.58
C LEU A 246 -9.76 18.57 16.46
N PRO A 247 -9.53 19.71 15.77
CA PRO A 247 -10.36 20.12 14.63
C PRO A 247 -10.39 19.09 13.50
N LEU A 248 -9.27 18.43 13.18
CA LEU A 248 -9.20 17.42 12.14
C LEU A 248 -9.95 16.15 12.53
N VAL A 249 -9.78 15.70 13.78
CA VAL A 249 -10.55 14.57 14.33
C VAL A 249 -12.06 14.86 14.29
N VAL A 250 -12.48 16.06 14.73
CA VAL A 250 -13.89 16.47 14.71
C VAL A 250 -14.45 16.48 13.29
N SER A 251 -13.72 17.02 12.32
CA SER A 251 -14.15 17.01 10.91
C SER A 251 -14.31 15.60 10.36
N GLY A 252 -13.44 14.66 10.75
CA GLY A 252 -13.59 13.24 10.42
C GLY A 252 -14.83 12.63 11.04
N ILE A 253 -15.08 12.90 12.32
CA ILE A 253 -16.31 12.47 13.04
C ILE A 253 -17.55 13.03 12.38
N ASP A 254 -17.59 14.33 12.05
CA ASP A 254 -18.76 14.96 11.45
C ASP A 254 -19.10 14.34 10.07
N ARG A 255 -18.10 14.02 9.26
CA ARG A 255 -18.29 13.29 8.00
C ARG A 255 -18.79 11.87 8.22
N LEU A 256 -18.19 11.13 9.18
CA LEU A 256 -18.69 9.81 9.54
C LEU A 256 -20.17 9.88 9.98
N VAL A 257 -20.49 10.76 10.91
CA VAL A 257 -21.86 10.93 11.45
C VAL A 257 -22.85 11.24 10.33
N SER A 258 -22.47 12.09 9.37
CA SER A 258 -23.34 12.41 8.21
C SER A 258 -23.64 11.19 7.34
N LEU A 259 -22.74 10.20 7.29
CA LEU A 259 -22.91 9.00 6.48
C LEU A 259 -23.66 7.88 7.21
N VAL A 260 -23.46 7.74 8.54
CA VAL A 260 -23.96 6.56 9.28
C VAL A 260 -25.25 6.81 10.04
N ARG A 261 -25.67 8.05 10.21
CA ARG A 261 -26.87 8.42 11.02
C ARG A 261 -28.14 7.65 10.61
N ASP A 262 -28.35 7.51 9.32
CA ASP A 262 -29.55 6.84 8.77
C ASP A 262 -29.43 5.32 8.70
N LEU A 263 -28.23 4.77 9.01
CA LEU A 263 -28.03 3.32 9.02
C LEU A 263 -28.53 2.63 10.29
N ALA A 264 -28.97 3.40 11.29
CA ALA A 264 -29.49 2.90 12.56
C ALA A 264 -28.60 1.85 13.25
N LEU A 265 -27.28 2.08 13.23
CA LEU A 265 -26.30 1.18 13.86
C LEU A 265 -26.52 1.15 15.39
N PRO A 266 -26.62 -0.05 16.02
CA PRO A 266 -27.05 -0.14 17.41
C PRO A 266 -25.99 0.20 18.45
N CYS A 267 -24.69 0.09 18.08
CA CYS A 267 -23.57 0.30 19.01
C CYS A 267 -22.26 0.54 18.29
N ILE A 268 -21.23 0.91 19.06
CA ILE A 268 -19.87 1.11 18.61
C ILE A 268 -18.95 0.09 19.25
N TYR A 269 -18.07 -0.50 18.45
CA TYR A 269 -16.98 -1.38 18.86
C TYR A 269 -15.64 -0.69 18.63
N ALA A 270 -14.72 -0.80 19.59
CA ALA A 270 -13.34 -0.38 19.43
C ALA A 270 -12.40 -1.39 20.08
N PRO A 271 -11.18 -1.61 19.58
CA PRO A 271 -10.13 -2.30 20.32
C PRO A 271 -9.89 -1.61 21.68
N ALA A 272 -9.41 -2.36 22.68
CA ALA A 272 -9.07 -1.80 23.99
C ALA A 272 -7.70 -1.10 23.95
N LEU A 273 -7.56 -0.16 23.01
CA LEU A 273 -6.41 0.75 22.87
C LEU A 273 -6.92 2.16 23.17
N ARG A 274 -6.15 2.91 23.94
CA ARG A 274 -6.57 4.21 24.46
C ARG A 274 -7.08 5.16 23.36
N ASP A 275 -6.36 5.25 22.24
CA ASP A 275 -6.70 6.18 21.17
C ASP A 275 -8.00 5.77 20.45
N ASP A 276 -8.19 4.45 20.25
CA ASP A 276 -9.43 3.91 19.69
C ASP A 276 -10.62 4.15 20.65
N GLU A 277 -10.41 3.98 21.96
CA GLU A 277 -11.44 4.20 22.97
C GLU A 277 -11.84 5.68 23.08
N ILE A 278 -10.90 6.60 23.02
CA ILE A 278 -11.19 8.07 23.01
C ILE A 278 -12.02 8.43 21.78
N LEU A 279 -11.60 7.99 20.60
CA LEU A 279 -12.32 8.26 19.38
C LEU A 279 -13.72 7.64 19.37
N ALA A 280 -13.84 6.38 19.80
CA ALA A 280 -15.11 5.67 19.88
C ALA A 280 -16.08 6.34 20.87
N GLU A 281 -15.59 6.81 22.02
CA GLU A 281 -16.39 7.55 22.99
C GLU A 281 -16.86 8.90 22.45
N ALA A 282 -15.98 9.64 21.77
CA ALA A 282 -16.37 10.90 21.11
C ALA A 282 -17.47 10.68 20.06
N ILE A 283 -17.36 9.61 19.25
CA ILE A 283 -18.38 9.25 18.27
C ILE A 283 -19.67 8.80 18.95
N ALA A 284 -19.60 8.04 20.06
CA ALA A 284 -20.74 7.62 20.85
C ALA A 284 -21.55 8.83 21.37
N LEU A 285 -20.85 9.84 21.89
CA LEU A 285 -21.48 11.09 22.33
C LEU A 285 -22.16 11.84 21.17
N ARG A 286 -21.57 11.84 19.98
CA ARG A 286 -22.13 12.53 18.80
C ARG A 286 -23.33 11.81 18.18
N LEU A 287 -23.34 10.47 18.18
CA LEU A 287 -24.42 9.65 17.62
C LEU A 287 -25.51 9.33 18.63
N GLY A 288 -25.24 9.42 19.93
CA GLY A 288 -26.16 9.00 20.99
C GLY A 288 -26.37 7.49 21.06
N ILE A 289 -25.36 6.68 20.66
CA ILE A 289 -25.41 5.23 20.70
C ILE A 289 -24.29 4.68 21.63
N PRO A 290 -24.51 3.52 22.28
CA PRO A 290 -23.57 3.02 23.28
C PRO A 290 -22.28 2.47 22.64
N ARG A 291 -21.16 2.70 23.31
CA ARG A 291 -19.94 1.94 23.12
C ARG A 291 -20.04 0.61 23.86
N VAL A 292 -19.69 -0.48 23.21
CA VAL A 292 -19.69 -1.83 23.80
C VAL A 292 -18.32 -2.47 23.63
N PRO A 293 -17.92 -3.37 24.54
CA PRO A 293 -16.65 -4.08 24.41
C PRO A 293 -16.57 -4.88 23.12
N TRP A 294 -15.36 -5.01 22.57
CA TRP A 294 -15.11 -5.93 21.46
C TRP A 294 -15.48 -7.36 21.90
N PRO A 295 -16.24 -8.10 21.09
CA PRO A 295 -16.68 -9.43 21.48
C PRO A 295 -15.46 -10.37 21.64
N ALA A 296 -15.44 -11.13 22.73
CA ALA A 296 -14.38 -12.10 23.00
C ALA A 296 -14.34 -13.23 21.95
N VAL A 297 -15.51 -13.56 21.38
CA VAL A 297 -15.68 -14.58 20.34
C VAL A 297 -16.67 -14.05 19.30
N GLY A 298 -16.33 -14.26 18.03
CA GLY A 298 -17.18 -13.84 16.91
C GLY A 298 -16.81 -12.45 16.34
N VAL A 299 -17.67 -11.94 15.48
CA VAL A 299 -17.47 -10.72 14.70
C VAL A 299 -18.23 -9.56 15.35
N PRO A 300 -17.64 -8.37 15.50
CA PRO A 300 -18.36 -7.18 15.97
C PRO A 300 -19.40 -6.76 14.93
N ALA A 301 -20.62 -7.26 15.06
CA ALA A 301 -21.75 -6.94 14.19
C ALA A 301 -23.09 -7.32 14.88
N PRO A 302 -24.16 -6.56 14.64
CA PRO A 302 -24.21 -5.28 13.90
C PRO A 302 -23.57 -4.13 14.67
N GLY A 303 -23.08 -3.11 13.96
CA GLY A 303 -22.56 -1.92 14.60
C GLY A 303 -21.45 -1.17 13.83
N LEU A 304 -20.96 -0.10 14.43
CA LEU A 304 -19.85 0.68 13.95
C LEU A 304 -18.55 0.23 14.60
N VAL A 305 -17.59 -0.21 13.81
CA VAL A 305 -16.22 -0.49 14.27
C VAL A 305 -15.39 0.78 14.10
N VAL A 306 -14.75 1.23 15.16
CA VAL A 306 -13.97 2.48 15.21
C VAL A 306 -12.52 2.18 15.52
N LEU A 307 -11.62 2.70 14.68
CA LEU A 307 -10.18 2.68 14.84
C LEU A 307 -9.64 4.10 14.72
N TYR A 308 -8.76 4.51 15.63
CA TYR A 308 -8.03 5.77 15.46
C TYR A 308 -6.98 5.63 14.37
N ASP A 309 -6.21 4.58 14.44
CA ASP A 309 -5.17 4.24 13.46
C ASP A 309 -5.35 2.80 12.97
N LEU A 310 -5.52 2.65 11.67
CA LEU A 310 -5.68 1.31 11.06
C LEU A 310 -4.45 0.42 11.29
N GLN A 311 -3.24 0.99 11.41
CA GLN A 311 -2.01 0.23 11.63
C GLN A 311 -1.98 -0.47 12.99
N THR A 312 -2.68 0.07 13.99
CA THR A 312 -2.75 -0.52 15.33
C THR A 312 -3.79 -1.62 15.47
N LEU A 313 -4.57 -1.91 14.41
CA LEU A 313 -5.55 -3.00 14.43
C LEU A 313 -4.86 -4.32 14.80
N PRO A 314 -5.23 -4.94 15.93
CA PRO A 314 -4.65 -6.23 16.31
C PRO A 314 -4.90 -7.28 15.23
N LEU A 315 -3.85 -8.00 14.81
CA LEU A 315 -3.91 -8.95 13.70
C LEU A 315 -5.01 -10.02 13.85
N GLN A 316 -5.32 -10.43 15.09
CA GLN A 316 -6.40 -11.38 15.37
C GLN A 316 -7.81 -10.83 15.04
N PHE A 317 -7.98 -9.51 14.92
CA PHE A 317 -9.27 -8.90 14.59
C PHE A 317 -9.47 -8.72 13.08
N ALA A 318 -8.39 -8.62 12.30
CA ALA A 318 -8.49 -8.42 10.86
C ALA A 318 -9.35 -9.49 10.15
N PRO A 319 -9.21 -10.82 10.43
CA PRO A 319 -10.06 -11.84 9.82
C PRO A 319 -11.56 -11.68 10.12
N GLN A 320 -11.90 -11.08 11.28
CA GLN A 320 -13.28 -10.83 11.67
C GLN A 320 -13.94 -9.72 10.84
N LEU A 321 -13.14 -8.87 10.20
CA LEU A 321 -13.58 -7.71 9.43
C LEU A 321 -13.46 -7.88 7.92
N VAL A 322 -12.89 -8.99 7.44
CA VAL A 322 -12.71 -9.26 5.99
C VAL A 322 -14.04 -9.25 5.25
N GLN A 323 -15.11 -9.79 5.86
CA GLN A 323 -16.45 -9.80 5.26
C GLN A 323 -17.22 -8.55 5.66
N ARG A 324 -17.51 -7.68 4.70
CA ARG A 324 -18.41 -6.52 4.90
C ARG A 324 -19.84 -7.02 5.04
N ARG A 325 -20.46 -6.69 6.15
CA ARG A 325 -21.86 -7.00 6.44
C ARG A 325 -22.72 -5.77 6.19
N PRO A 326 -24.00 -5.94 5.79
CA PRO A 326 -24.88 -4.79 5.52
C PRO A 326 -25.17 -3.94 6.77
N ASP A 327 -25.04 -4.54 7.97
CA ASP A 327 -25.30 -3.94 9.27
C ASP A 327 -24.00 -3.53 10.01
N GLN A 328 -22.87 -3.47 9.30
CA GLN A 328 -21.55 -3.15 9.87
C GLN A 328 -20.84 -2.10 9.01
N VAL A 329 -20.30 -1.09 9.67
CA VAL A 329 -19.37 -0.10 9.09
C VAL A 329 -18.05 -0.15 9.83
N VAL A 330 -16.94 -0.12 9.11
CA VAL A 330 -15.58 0.03 9.66
C VAL A 330 -15.07 1.42 9.32
N TYR A 331 -14.78 2.19 10.34
CA TYR A 331 -14.18 3.51 10.24
C TYR A 331 -12.80 3.52 10.85
N ALA A 332 -11.83 4.08 10.14
CA ALA A 332 -10.54 4.46 10.69
C ALA A 332 -10.31 5.96 10.52
N HIS A 333 -9.93 6.67 11.59
CA HIS A 333 -9.57 8.07 11.45
C HIS A 333 -8.33 8.23 10.57
N ALA A 334 -7.30 7.45 10.81
CA ALA A 334 -6.07 7.47 10.05
C ALA A 334 -5.75 6.10 9.44
N SER A 335 -5.26 6.09 8.21
CA SER A 335 -4.79 4.87 7.53
C SER A 335 -3.41 5.08 6.94
N PRO A 336 -2.47 4.13 7.08
CA PRO A 336 -1.13 4.26 6.52
C PRO A 336 -1.20 4.15 4.99
N TRP A 337 -0.40 4.96 4.28
CA TRP A 337 -0.27 4.86 2.82
C TRP A 337 1.04 4.23 2.37
N THR A 338 1.91 3.87 3.31
CA THR A 338 3.24 3.30 3.06
C THR A 338 3.33 1.80 3.34
N ILE A 339 2.29 1.23 3.96
CA ILE A 339 2.23 -0.17 4.38
C ILE A 339 0.85 -0.72 3.99
N ASP A 340 0.84 -1.93 3.45
CA ASP A 340 -0.41 -2.65 3.18
C ASP A 340 -1.12 -3.01 4.48
N SER A 341 -2.45 -2.94 4.46
CA SER A 341 -3.28 -3.49 5.54
C SER A 341 -4.17 -4.63 5.01
N PRO A 342 -4.44 -5.66 5.81
CA PRO A 342 -5.27 -6.80 5.40
C PRO A 342 -6.71 -6.42 5.05
N ILE A 343 -7.19 -5.29 5.56
CA ILE A 343 -8.49 -4.72 5.24
C ILE A 343 -8.39 -3.22 4.96
N ALA A 344 -9.24 -2.72 4.08
CA ALA A 344 -9.52 -1.29 3.94
C ALA A 344 -10.78 -0.93 4.73
N PRO A 345 -10.80 0.17 5.51
CA PRO A 345 -12.01 0.69 6.13
C PRO A 345 -13.06 1.09 5.09
N ASP A 346 -14.33 1.10 5.50
CA ASP A 346 -15.41 1.62 4.65
C ASP A 346 -15.32 3.16 4.52
N LEU A 347 -14.76 3.79 5.56
CA LEU A 347 -14.42 5.21 5.57
C LEU A 347 -13.09 5.39 6.32
N THR A 348 -12.16 6.13 5.72
CA THR A 348 -10.99 6.67 6.43
C THR A 348 -10.99 8.20 6.33
N THR A 349 -10.61 8.89 7.41
CA THR A 349 -10.54 10.35 7.35
C THR A 349 -9.33 10.77 6.54
N LEU A 350 -8.14 10.25 6.82
CA LEU A 350 -6.90 10.70 6.18
C LEU A 350 -5.90 9.55 5.93
N LEU A 351 -4.94 9.82 5.05
CA LEU A 351 -3.81 8.94 4.76
C LEU A 351 -2.51 9.56 5.26
N TYR A 352 -1.72 8.81 6.04
CA TYR A 352 -0.50 9.27 6.69
C TYR A 352 0.67 8.29 6.54
N GLN A 353 1.93 8.79 6.72
CA GLN A 353 3.12 7.96 6.86
C GLN A 353 3.59 7.89 8.32
N SER A 354 3.61 9.04 9.02
CA SER A 354 3.90 9.13 10.45
C SER A 354 2.86 9.99 11.13
N LEU A 355 2.36 9.55 12.29
CA LEU A 355 1.23 10.16 13.00
C LEU A 355 1.55 10.31 14.48
N VAL A 356 1.20 11.48 15.05
CA VAL A 356 1.12 11.71 16.50
C VAL A 356 -0.33 12.05 16.81
N PRO A 357 -0.98 11.34 17.76
CA PRO A 357 -2.39 11.57 18.10
C PRO A 357 -2.67 13.00 18.58
N ALA A 358 -3.89 13.50 18.30
CA ALA A 358 -4.33 14.86 18.62
C ALA A 358 -4.28 15.19 20.12
N TRP A 359 -4.43 14.19 20.97
CA TRP A 359 -4.35 14.33 22.44
C TRP A 359 -2.94 14.03 22.99
N GLY A 360 -2.00 13.57 22.17
CA GLY A 360 -0.61 13.35 22.56
C GLY A 360 -0.47 12.54 23.85
N ALA A 361 0.27 13.08 24.82
CA ALA A 361 0.49 12.49 26.13
C ALA A 361 -0.54 12.94 27.20
N ASP A 362 -1.76 13.30 26.79
CA ASP A 362 -2.83 13.69 27.73
C ASP A 362 -3.20 12.47 28.60
N GLU A 363 -3.05 12.59 29.93
CA GLU A 363 -3.28 11.53 30.90
C GLU A 363 -4.70 11.52 31.50
N ARG A 364 -5.57 12.47 31.10
CA ARG A 364 -6.97 12.50 31.57
C ARG A 364 -7.70 11.21 31.19
N SER A 365 -8.89 10.99 31.79
CA SER A 365 -9.73 9.83 31.44
C SER A 365 -10.13 9.85 29.95
N VAL A 366 -10.49 8.68 29.41
CA VAL A 366 -11.01 8.54 28.06
C VAL A 366 -12.23 9.46 27.85
N GLU A 367 -13.12 9.51 28.82
CA GLU A 367 -14.36 10.28 28.80
C GLU A 367 -14.09 11.80 28.80
N ASP A 368 -13.10 12.27 29.58
CA ASP A 368 -12.75 13.69 29.64
C ASP A 368 -12.12 14.16 28.33
N VAL A 369 -11.22 13.36 27.74
CA VAL A 369 -10.60 13.67 26.44
C VAL A 369 -11.65 13.63 25.34
N ALA A 370 -12.50 12.60 25.28
CA ALA A 370 -13.60 12.49 24.32
C ALA A 370 -14.58 13.68 24.39
N THR A 371 -14.90 14.13 25.62
CA THR A 371 -15.72 15.34 25.83
C THR A 371 -15.03 16.58 25.25
N SER A 372 -13.71 16.71 25.44
CA SER A 372 -12.92 17.82 24.86
C SER A 372 -12.92 17.76 23.32
N VAL A 373 -12.82 16.56 22.73
CA VAL A 373 -12.94 16.37 21.27
C VAL A 373 -14.28 16.88 20.78
N VAL A 374 -15.40 16.45 21.39
CA VAL A 374 -16.75 16.83 20.98
C VAL A 374 -17.02 18.32 21.13
N ALA A 375 -16.39 18.98 22.12
CA ALA A 375 -16.50 20.41 22.36
C ALA A 375 -15.66 21.26 21.41
N SER A 376 -14.70 20.67 20.70
CA SER A 376 -13.83 21.40 19.77
C SER A 376 -14.55 21.71 18.45
N PRO A 377 -14.20 22.81 17.78
CA PRO A 377 -14.68 23.07 16.42
C PRO A 377 -14.02 22.09 15.44
N GLY A 378 -14.65 21.84 14.29
CA GLY A 378 -14.01 21.18 13.14
C GLY A 378 -13.06 22.15 12.42
N LEU A 379 -12.43 21.65 11.34
CA LEU A 379 -11.60 22.45 10.44
C LEU A 379 -12.43 23.58 9.81
N ASP A 380 -11.76 24.70 9.56
CA ASP A 380 -12.40 25.80 8.85
C ASP A 380 -12.46 25.55 7.32
N ALA A 381 -13.22 26.42 6.62
CA ALA A 381 -13.44 26.25 5.18
C ALA A 381 -12.15 26.36 4.37
N SER A 382 -11.12 27.08 4.83
CA SER A 382 -9.85 27.24 4.13
C SER A 382 -9.01 25.94 4.20
N GLU A 383 -9.10 25.21 5.29
CA GLU A 383 -8.42 23.92 5.50
C GLU A 383 -9.11 22.78 4.73
N LEU A 384 -10.40 22.95 4.41
CA LEU A 384 -11.21 21.96 3.66
C LEU A 384 -11.18 22.18 2.14
N VAL A 385 -10.48 23.19 1.62
CA VAL A 385 -10.42 23.48 0.17
C VAL A 385 -9.92 22.29 -0.64
N ALA A 386 -8.92 21.59 -0.13
CA ALA A 386 -8.38 20.39 -0.78
C ALA A 386 -9.41 19.26 -0.91
N ASP A 387 -10.44 19.25 -0.07
CA ASP A 387 -11.46 18.19 -0.05
C ASP A 387 -12.48 18.29 -1.19
N GLN A 388 -12.52 19.39 -1.92
CA GLN A 388 -13.38 19.55 -3.09
C GLN A 388 -14.83 19.08 -2.77
N PRO A 389 -15.61 19.85 -1.98
CA PRO A 389 -16.87 19.38 -1.38
C PRO A 389 -17.89 18.84 -2.41
N ASP A 390 -17.96 19.43 -3.59
CA ASP A 390 -18.86 18.96 -4.66
C ASP A 390 -18.48 17.56 -5.15
N ARG A 391 -17.18 17.31 -5.32
CA ARG A 391 -16.68 15.98 -5.71
C ARG A 391 -16.87 14.95 -4.60
N TRP A 392 -16.69 15.36 -3.34
CA TRP A 392 -16.98 14.50 -2.20
C TRP A 392 -18.45 14.08 -2.21
N SER A 393 -19.37 15.03 -2.33
CA SER A 393 -20.81 14.77 -2.34
C SER A 393 -21.22 13.84 -3.49
N ALA A 394 -20.70 14.11 -4.70
CA ALA A 394 -20.97 13.27 -5.85
C ALA A 394 -20.39 11.83 -5.72
N LEU A 395 -19.22 11.68 -5.12
CA LEU A 395 -18.65 10.35 -4.83
C LEU A 395 -19.49 9.61 -3.80
N VAL A 396 -19.89 10.27 -2.71
CA VAL A 396 -20.73 9.68 -1.66
C VAL A 396 -22.05 9.17 -2.24
N GLU A 397 -22.74 9.97 -3.07
CA GLU A 397 -23.99 9.57 -3.72
C GLU A 397 -23.85 8.28 -4.53
N ARG A 398 -22.69 8.03 -5.14
CA ARG A 398 -22.42 6.84 -5.95
C ARG A 398 -21.93 5.64 -5.15
N ALA A 399 -21.19 5.90 -4.07
CA ALA A 399 -20.38 4.91 -3.38
C ALA A 399 -20.93 4.49 -2.01
N TRP A 400 -21.82 5.28 -1.41
CA TRP A 400 -22.36 5.00 -0.08
C TRP A 400 -23.83 4.59 -0.11
N PRO A 401 -24.29 3.63 0.72
CA PRO A 401 -23.48 2.77 1.60
C PRO A 401 -22.68 1.72 0.81
N PRO A 402 -21.58 1.22 1.39
CA PRO A 402 -20.77 0.22 0.72
C PRO A 402 -21.52 -1.09 0.54
N SER A 403 -21.34 -1.74 -0.60
CA SER A 403 -21.98 -3.02 -0.90
C SER A 403 -21.45 -4.13 0.02
N PRO A 404 -22.30 -5.09 0.48
CA PRO A 404 -21.87 -6.29 1.17
C PRO A 404 -20.87 -7.10 0.34
N GLY A 405 -20.02 -7.88 1.01
CA GLY A 405 -19.02 -8.71 0.34
C GLY A 405 -17.63 -8.61 0.98
N PRO A 406 -16.59 -9.16 0.37
CA PRO A 406 -15.25 -9.06 0.91
C PRO A 406 -14.75 -7.61 0.86
N ARG A 407 -14.12 -7.15 1.97
CA ARG A 407 -13.33 -5.92 1.96
C ARG A 407 -12.04 -6.16 1.21
N SER A 408 -11.69 -5.24 0.34
CA SER A 408 -10.35 -5.23 -0.27
C SER A 408 -9.28 -4.96 0.80
N ARG A 409 -8.04 -5.28 0.48
CA ARG A 409 -6.89 -4.79 1.24
C ARG A 409 -6.74 -3.28 1.03
N LEU A 410 -6.10 -2.61 1.98
CA LEU A 410 -5.53 -1.28 1.74
C LEU A 410 -4.14 -1.46 1.12
N TRP A 411 -3.96 -0.92 -0.07
CA TRP A 411 -2.72 -1.04 -0.82
C TRP A 411 -1.84 0.18 -0.61
N ALA A 412 -0.57 -0.05 -0.33
CA ALA A 412 0.42 1.02 -0.21
C ALA A 412 0.79 1.68 -1.54
N GLY A 413 0.53 1.02 -2.66
CA GLY A 413 0.77 1.51 -4.02
C GLY A 413 -0.51 2.01 -4.70
N GLY A 414 -0.38 2.32 -5.97
CA GLY A 414 -1.50 2.70 -6.84
C GLY A 414 -1.13 3.75 -7.88
N PRO A 415 -2.10 4.17 -8.70
CA PRO A 415 -1.87 5.09 -9.82
C PRO A 415 -1.43 6.50 -9.41
N VAL A 416 -1.79 6.92 -8.20
CA VAL A 416 -1.39 8.24 -7.68
C VAL A 416 -0.04 8.11 -7.02
N SER A 417 0.99 8.54 -7.73
CA SER A 417 2.37 8.52 -7.26
C SER A 417 2.56 9.36 -5.99
N SER A 418 3.50 8.96 -5.16
CA SER A 418 3.92 9.71 -4.00
C SER A 418 5.39 9.44 -3.71
N ASN A 419 6.11 10.46 -3.21
CA ASN A 419 7.43 10.25 -2.66
C ASN A 419 7.28 9.72 -1.23
N ARG A 420 7.89 8.57 -0.98
CA ARG A 420 8.09 8.10 0.38
C ARG A 420 9.33 8.78 0.94
N PHE A 421 9.22 9.25 2.16
CA PHE A 421 10.40 9.66 2.92
C PHE A 421 10.96 8.39 3.58
N ALA A 422 12.18 8.03 3.22
CA ALA A 422 12.91 6.91 3.79
C ALA A 422 13.44 7.26 5.20
#